data_41aa1a69bc846c70e41f32571719691f
#
_entry.id   41aa1a69bc846c70e41f32571719691f
#
_cell.length_a   1.000
_cell.length_b   1.000
_cell.length_c   1.000
_cell.angle_alpha   90.00
_cell.angle_beta   90.00
_cell.angle_gamma   90.00
#
_symmetry.space_group_name_H-M   'P 1'
#
loop_
_entity.id
_entity.type
_entity.pdbx_description
1 polymer ?
#
loop_
_entity_poly.entity_id
_entity_poly.type
_entity_poly.pdbx_seq_one_letter_code
_entity_poly.pdbx_strand_id
1 'polypeptide(L)'
;MSQHALYLEWRSLDQAGASIRAAFLPYVEKNLREGLCLAVKVEELEDARSIRQNKFYWGVVLKEISEQAKINGIGATPDGWHLFFKRMHLGYSFKKTRLPGAKRPSITRTLKSTTGLSVKKMSLYLEQVQATAATDFGVTFSASNWEGHQ
;
A
#
# COMPACT_ATOMS: atom_id res chain seq x y z
N MET A 1 18.40 10.84 24.41
CA MET A 1 19.22 10.16 23.38
C MET A 1 18.31 9.37 22.46
N SER A 2 18.38 9.64 21.19
CA SER A 2 17.65 8.89 20.18
C SER A 2 18.23 7.48 20.09
N GLN A 3 17.54 6.50 20.68
CA GLN A 3 17.90 5.10 20.49
C GLN A 3 17.47 4.70 19.09
N HIS A 4 18.42 4.48 18.21
CA HIS A 4 18.15 3.93 16.90
C HIS A 4 17.66 2.50 17.08
N ALA A 5 16.39 2.25 16.74
CA ALA A 5 15.85 0.90 16.72
C ALA A 5 16.61 0.07 15.68
N LEU A 6 16.96 -1.17 16.03
CA LEU A 6 17.50 -2.12 15.07
C LEU A 6 16.35 -2.64 14.20
N TYR A 7 16.48 -2.50 12.90
CA TYR A 7 15.55 -3.04 11.93
C TYR A 7 16.27 -4.05 11.03
N LEU A 8 15.73 -5.25 10.90
CA LEU A 8 16.30 -6.33 10.09
C LEU A 8 15.20 -6.91 9.19
N GLU A 9 15.53 -7.13 7.94
CA GLU A 9 14.69 -7.84 6.97
C GLU A 9 15.39 -9.14 6.55
N TRP A 10 14.63 -10.22 6.48
CA TRP A 10 15.13 -11.53 6.08
C TRP A 10 14.27 -12.12 4.98
N ARG A 11 14.93 -12.51 3.88
CA ARG A 11 14.29 -13.16 2.74
C ARG A 11 14.70 -14.62 2.58
N SER A 12 15.70 -15.07 3.37
CA SER A 12 16.18 -16.45 3.40
C SER A 12 16.70 -16.84 4.78
N LEU A 13 16.77 -18.14 5.06
CA LEU A 13 17.32 -18.65 6.31
C LEU A 13 18.79 -18.31 6.48
N ASP A 14 19.58 -18.34 5.42
CA ASP A 14 21.00 -18.02 5.46
C ASP A 14 21.22 -16.54 5.82
N GLN A 15 20.43 -15.65 5.20
CA GLN A 15 20.44 -14.22 5.51
C GLN A 15 20.03 -13.97 6.97
N ALA A 16 19.00 -14.64 7.47
CA ALA A 16 18.56 -14.53 8.86
C ALA A 16 19.66 -14.97 9.82
N GLY A 17 20.24 -16.15 9.59
CA GLY A 17 21.30 -16.68 10.44
C GLY A 17 22.52 -15.79 10.49
N ALA A 18 22.95 -15.24 9.36
CA ALA A 18 24.10 -14.32 9.29
C ALA A 18 23.83 -13.02 10.05
N SER A 19 22.69 -12.38 9.81
CA SER A 19 22.38 -11.09 10.44
C SER A 19 22.05 -11.21 11.94
N ILE A 20 21.48 -12.33 12.38
CA ILE A 20 21.26 -12.59 13.81
C ILE A 20 22.61 -12.61 14.55
N ARG A 21 23.60 -13.31 14.01
CA ARG A 21 24.94 -13.38 14.63
C ARG A 21 25.72 -12.07 14.54
N ALA A 22 25.66 -11.41 13.38
CA ALA A 22 26.46 -10.22 13.12
C ALA A 22 25.90 -8.92 13.70
N ALA A 23 24.58 -8.78 13.76
CA ALA A 23 23.91 -7.53 14.15
C ALA A 23 22.96 -7.68 15.34
N PHE A 24 22.08 -8.68 15.32
CA PHE A 24 21.01 -8.80 16.30
C PHE A 24 21.54 -9.13 17.71
N LEU A 25 22.33 -10.19 17.85
CA LEU A 25 22.86 -10.60 19.15
C LEU A 25 23.76 -9.53 19.79
N PRO A 26 24.73 -8.91 19.07
CA PRO A 26 25.52 -7.83 19.63
C PRO A 26 24.68 -6.63 20.08
N TYR A 27 23.64 -6.28 19.33
CA TYR A 27 22.72 -5.19 19.68
C TYR A 27 21.95 -5.51 20.98
N VAL A 28 21.41 -6.72 21.09
CA VAL A 28 20.67 -7.19 22.27
C VAL A 28 21.58 -7.21 23.50
N GLU A 29 22.76 -7.81 23.40
CA GLU A 29 23.72 -7.88 24.49
C GLU A 29 24.11 -6.50 25.03
N LYS A 30 24.45 -5.58 24.14
CA LYS A 30 24.82 -4.22 24.51
C LYS A 30 23.71 -3.53 25.28
N ASN A 31 22.49 -3.53 24.75
CA ASN A 31 21.38 -2.81 25.36
C ASN A 31 20.92 -3.43 26.70
N LEU A 32 20.92 -4.76 26.81
CA LEU A 32 20.59 -5.45 28.08
C LEU A 32 21.63 -5.20 29.15
N ARG A 33 22.93 -5.13 28.81
CA ARG A 33 23.99 -4.76 29.75
C ARG A 33 23.87 -3.32 30.24
N GLU A 34 23.30 -2.43 29.42
CA GLU A 34 22.98 -1.05 29.79
C GLU A 34 21.68 -0.92 30.61
N GLY A 35 21.04 -2.04 30.94
CA GLY A 35 19.83 -2.10 31.76
C GLY A 35 18.53 -1.79 31.02
N LEU A 36 18.56 -1.79 29.67
CA LEU A 36 17.36 -1.58 28.85
C LEU A 36 16.54 -2.86 28.73
N CYS A 37 15.22 -2.73 28.71
CA CYS A 37 14.32 -3.82 28.36
C CYS A 37 14.01 -3.75 26.87
N LEU A 38 14.12 -4.90 26.20
CA LEU A 38 13.91 -4.99 24.75
C LEU A 38 12.67 -5.82 24.44
N ALA A 39 11.93 -5.40 23.41
CA ALA A 39 10.88 -6.19 22.81
C ALA A 39 11.25 -6.50 21.34
N VAL A 40 10.97 -7.73 20.91
CA VAL A 40 11.18 -8.16 19.51
C VAL A 40 9.84 -8.45 18.89
N LYS A 41 9.62 -7.88 17.71
CA LYS A 41 8.45 -8.16 16.89
C LYS A 41 8.92 -8.78 15.57
N VAL A 42 8.33 -9.91 15.22
CA VAL A 42 8.54 -10.56 13.91
C VAL A 42 7.23 -10.56 13.18
N GLU A 43 7.25 -10.08 11.95
CA GLU A 43 6.06 -10.01 11.11
C GLU A 43 6.43 -10.37 9.67
N GLU A 44 5.45 -10.77 8.88
CA GLU A 44 5.67 -11.05 7.46
C GLU A 44 6.06 -9.76 6.73
N LEU A 45 7.14 -9.84 5.93
CA LEU A 45 7.57 -8.72 5.09
C LEU A 45 6.70 -8.68 3.84
N GLU A 46 5.91 -7.63 3.71
CA GLU A 46 5.19 -7.32 2.48
C GLU A 46 6.00 -6.33 1.62
N ASP A 47 6.31 -6.72 0.38
CA ASP A 47 6.97 -5.82 -0.56
C ASP A 47 6.06 -4.64 -0.90
N ALA A 48 6.61 -3.44 -0.84
CA ALA A 48 5.89 -2.24 -1.24
C ALA A 48 5.57 -2.29 -2.75
N ARG A 49 4.49 -1.59 -3.12
CA ARG A 49 4.09 -1.41 -4.51
C ARG A 49 5.28 -1.01 -5.39
N SER A 50 5.51 -1.74 -6.48
CA SER A 50 6.63 -1.48 -7.36
C SER A 50 6.46 -0.17 -8.16
N ILE A 51 7.58 0.43 -8.55
CA ILE A 51 7.60 1.59 -9.45
C ILE A 51 6.94 1.25 -10.79
N ARG A 52 7.13 0.02 -11.30
CA ARG A 52 6.51 -0.46 -12.54
C ARG A 52 4.99 -0.50 -12.44
N GLN A 53 4.45 -1.02 -11.33
CA GLN A 53 3.00 -1.03 -11.07
C GLN A 53 2.44 0.39 -11.04
N ASN A 54 3.14 1.31 -10.40
CA ASN A 54 2.72 2.70 -10.33
C ASN A 54 2.71 3.38 -11.71
N LYS A 55 3.76 3.17 -12.51
CA LYS A 55 3.83 3.67 -13.89
C LYS A 55 2.73 3.08 -14.77
N PHE A 56 2.47 1.79 -14.66
CA PHE A 56 1.40 1.12 -15.37
C PHE A 56 0.02 1.67 -14.98
N TYR A 57 -0.23 1.84 -13.69
CA TYR A 57 -1.50 2.35 -13.19
C TYR A 57 -1.82 3.75 -13.72
N TRP A 58 -0.88 4.69 -13.61
CA TRP A 58 -1.08 6.07 -14.04
C TRP A 58 -0.94 6.24 -15.55
N GLY A 59 0.08 5.64 -16.15
CA GLY A 59 0.44 5.85 -17.55
C GLY A 59 -0.37 5.04 -18.55
N VAL A 60 -0.97 3.94 -18.13
CA VAL A 60 -1.81 3.09 -19.00
C VAL A 60 -3.24 3.05 -18.46
N VAL A 61 -3.45 2.49 -17.28
CA VAL A 61 -4.81 2.20 -16.79
C VAL A 61 -5.64 3.45 -16.63
N LEU A 62 -5.24 4.38 -15.79
CA LEU A 62 -6.01 5.62 -15.56
C LEU A 62 -6.05 6.54 -16.79
N LYS A 63 -4.98 6.60 -17.56
CA LYS A 63 -4.93 7.37 -18.79
C LYS A 63 -5.97 6.87 -19.80
N GLU A 64 -5.96 5.57 -20.10
CA GLU A 64 -6.89 4.98 -21.08
C GLU A 64 -8.34 5.03 -20.59
N ILE A 65 -8.58 4.88 -19.29
CA ILE A 65 -9.91 5.09 -18.70
C ILE A 65 -10.36 6.54 -18.89
N SER A 66 -9.51 7.51 -18.61
CA SER A 66 -9.85 8.93 -18.76
C SER A 66 -10.16 9.34 -20.19
N GLU A 67 -9.55 8.69 -21.17
CA GLU A 67 -9.79 8.93 -22.60
C GLU A 67 -11.08 8.29 -23.12
N GLN A 68 -11.52 7.18 -22.53
CA GLN A 68 -12.61 6.36 -23.06
C GLN A 68 -13.89 6.38 -22.22
N ALA A 69 -13.76 6.47 -20.89
CA ALA A 69 -14.88 6.29 -19.98
C ALA A 69 -15.62 7.60 -19.69
N LYS A 70 -16.96 7.50 -19.63
CA LYS A 70 -17.85 8.60 -19.26
C LYS A 70 -19.00 8.07 -18.41
N ILE A 71 -19.44 8.87 -17.45
CA ILE A 71 -20.65 8.62 -16.68
C ILE A 71 -21.65 9.74 -17.03
N ASN A 72 -22.83 9.37 -17.49
CA ASN A 72 -23.86 10.33 -17.97
C ASN A 72 -23.31 11.33 -19.01
N GLY A 73 -22.42 10.86 -19.90
CA GLY A 73 -21.78 11.69 -20.91
C GLY A 73 -20.64 12.59 -20.41
N ILE A 74 -20.31 12.53 -19.14
CA ILE A 74 -19.27 13.35 -18.51
C ILE A 74 -18.03 12.50 -18.24
N GLY A 75 -16.90 12.89 -18.84
CA GLY A 75 -15.60 12.30 -18.57
C GLY A 75 -14.93 12.89 -17.32
N ALA A 76 -13.81 12.31 -16.92
CA ALA A 76 -13.00 12.79 -15.81
C ALA A 76 -11.51 12.68 -16.13
N THR A 77 -10.71 13.43 -15.39
CA THR A 77 -9.26 13.33 -15.42
C THR A 77 -8.77 12.01 -14.78
N PRO A 78 -7.51 11.58 -15.03
CA PRO A 78 -6.94 10.43 -14.33
C PRO A 78 -7.06 10.53 -12.81
N ASP A 79 -6.84 11.71 -12.21
CA ASP A 79 -7.02 11.94 -10.77
C ASP A 79 -8.47 11.71 -10.31
N GLY A 80 -9.44 12.15 -11.09
CA GLY A 80 -10.86 11.90 -10.83
C GLY A 80 -11.20 10.42 -10.83
N TRP A 81 -10.72 9.69 -11.82
CA TRP A 81 -10.90 8.23 -11.91
C TRP A 81 -10.14 7.49 -10.80
N HIS A 82 -8.96 7.97 -10.42
CA HIS A 82 -8.23 7.43 -9.27
C HIS A 82 -9.06 7.49 -7.98
N LEU A 83 -9.65 8.63 -7.68
CA LEU A 83 -10.54 8.79 -6.52
C LEU A 83 -11.78 7.88 -6.62
N PHE A 84 -12.37 7.79 -7.79
CA PHE A 84 -13.54 6.94 -8.04
C PHE A 84 -13.25 5.46 -7.73
N PHE A 85 -12.18 4.91 -8.30
CA PHE A 85 -11.82 3.51 -8.09
C PHE A 85 -11.31 3.21 -6.69
N LYS A 86 -10.64 4.15 -6.04
CA LYS A 86 -10.27 4.02 -4.61
C LYS A 86 -11.51 3.88 -3.73
N ARG A 87 -12.53 4.67 -3.97
CA ARG A 87 -13.80 4.57 -3.23
C ARG A 87 -14.48 3.23 -3.47
N MET A 88 -14.46 2.75 -4.69
CA MET A 88 -15.12 1.50 -5.09
C MET A 88 -14.39 0.26 -4.55
N HIS A 89 -13.08 0.19 -4.67
CA HIS A 89 -12.31 -1.03 -4.44
C HIS A 89 -11.48 -1.05 -3.15
N LEU A 90 -11.03 0.08 -2.64
CA LEU A 90 -10.28 0.17 -1.39
C LEU A 90 -11.15 0.60 -0.20
N GLY A 91 -12.10 1.47 -0.44
CA GLY A 91 -12.99 1.98 0.61
C GLY A 91 -12.30 2.91 1.59
N TYR A 92 -12.84 2.97 2.80
CA TYR A 92 -12.44 3.92 3.83
C TYR A 92 -11.92 3.23 5.08
N SER A 93 -11.02 3.90 5.78
CA SER A 93 -10.69 3.61 7.17
C SER A 93 -11.41 4.58 8.10
N PHE A 94 -11.72 4.11 9.31
CA PHE A 94 -12.46 4.89 10.31
C PHE A 94 -11.65 5.00 11.60
N LYS A 95 -11.53 6.20 12.12
CA LYS A 95 -10.89 6.46 13.41
C LYS A 95 -11.91 7.06 14.38
N LYS A 96 -12.06 6.42 15.54
CA LYS A 96 -12.84 6.97 16.66
C LYS A 96 -11.92 7.78 17.56
N THR A 97 -12.27 9.03 17.82
CA THR A 97 -11.53 9.89 18.74
C THR A 97 -12.50 10.54 19.70
N ARG A 98 -12.28 10.41 21.00
CA ARG A 98 -13.06 11.10 22.03
C ARG A 98 -12.37 12.42 22.35
N LEU A 99 -13.04 13.51 22.07
CA LEU A 99 -12.59 14.84 22.44
C LEU A 99 -12.86 15.11 23.92
N PRO A 100 -12.03 15.90 24.61
CA PRO A 100 -12.28 16.31 25.99
C PRO A 100 -13.67 16.93 26.12
N GLY A 101 -14.46 16.50 27.12
CA GLY A 101 -15.82 16.97 27.35
C GLY A 101 -16.90 16.42 26.43
N ALA A 102 -16.57 15.66 25.40
CA ALA A 102 -17.56 15.08 24.50
C ALA A 102 -18.22 13.83 25.12
N LYS A 103 -19.55 13.76 25.04
CA LYS A 103 -20.33 12.60 25.50
C LYS A 103 -20.19 11.39 24.56
N ARG A 104 -19.96 11.63 23.26
CA ARG A 104 -19.80 10.60 22.23
C ARG A 104 -18.50 10.78 21.47
N PRO A 105 -17.86 9.70 20.99
CA PRO A 105 -16.68 9.81 20.15
C PRO A 105 -17.05 10.39 18.78
N SER A 106 -16.13 11.18 18.23
CA SER A 106 -16.14 11.57 16.83
C SER A 106 -15.58 10.47 15.96
N ILE A 107 -16.18 10.24 14.80
CA ILE A 107 -15.71 9.26 13.81
C ILE A 107 -15.17 10.03 12.62
N THR A 108 -13.88 9.87 12.34
CA THR A 108 -13.25 10.40 11.15
C THR A 108 -13.13 9.29 10.09
N ARG A 109 -13.59 9.59 8.89
CA ARG A 109 -13.53 8.70 7.73
C ARG A 109 -12.42 9.18 6.79
N THR A 110 -11.50 8.31 6.44
CA THR A 110 -10.39 8.60 5.53
C THR A 110 -10.35 7.59 4.40
N LEU A 111 -10.28 8.06 3.15
CA LEU A 111 -10.14 7.21 1.99
C LEU A 111 -8.77 6.51 2.00
N LYS A 112 -8.76 5.19 1.85
CA LYS A 112 -7.51 4.42 1.84
C LYS A 112 -6.61 4.82 0.68
N SER A 113 -5.30 4.81 0.93
CA SER A 113 -4.29 5.13 -0.08
C SER A 113 -3.81 3.88 -0.83
N THR A 114 -3.44 4.05 -2.10
CA THR A 114 -2.76 3.02 -2.87
C THR A 114 -1.27 2.93 -2.54
N THR A 115 -0.67 3.95 -1.93
CA THR A 115 0.78 4.02 -1.67
C THR A 115 1.28 2.98 -0.68
N GLY A 116 0.43 2.53 0.24
CA GLY A 116 0.77 1.51 1.23
C GLY A 116 0.46 0.07 0.79
N LEU A 117 0.01 -0.15 -0.44
CA LEU A 117 -0.31 -1.48 -0.93
C LEU A 117 0.96 -2.28 -1.25
N SER A 118 1.00 -3.55 -0.82
CA SER A 118 2.02 -4.50 -1.28
C SER A 118 1.89 -4.78 -2.78
N VAL A 119 2.92 -5.36 -3.39
CA VAL A 119 2.90 -5.75 -4.82
C VAL A 119 1.68 -6.64 -5.12
N LYS A 120 1.40 -7.63 -4.28
CA LYS A 120 0.26 -8.54 -4.44
C LYS A 120 -1.09 -7.80 -4.35
N LYS A 121 -1.27 -6.96 -3.34
CA LYS A 121 -2.50 -6.17 -3.16
C LYS A 121 -2.69 -5.16 -4.28
N MET A 122 -1.61 -4.54 -4.76
CA MET A 122 -1.67 -3.62 -5.90
C MET A 122 -2.03 -4.34 -7.20
N SER A 123 -1.50 -5.54 -7.45
CA SER A 123 -1.88 -6.36 -8.61
C SER A 123 -3.39 -6.67 -8.59
N LEU A 124 -3.92 -7.08 -7.45
CA LEU A 124 -5.35 -7.34 -7.30
C LEU A 124 -6.19 -6.08 -7.53
N TYR A 125 -5.76 -4.95 -7.00
CA TYR A 125 -6.43 -3.67 -7.23
C TYR A 125 -6.45 -3.27 -8.70
N LEU A 126 -5.32 -3.42 -9.41
CA LEU A 126 -5.23 -3.17 -10.85
C LEU A 126 -6.18 -4.05 -11.66
N GLU A 127 -6.24 -5.34 -11.34
CA GLU A 127 -7.18 -6.28 -11.98
C GLU A 127 -8.64 -5.87 -11.75
N GLN A 128 -9.00 -5.47 -10.55
CA GLN A 128 -10.34 -4.99 -10.22
C GLN A 128 -10.70 -3.70 -10.97
N VAL A 129 -9.78 -2.75 -11.04
CA VAL A 129 -9.98 -1.49 -11.77
C VAL A 129 -10.18 -1.75 -13.26
N GLN A 130 -9.31 -2.56 -13.87
CA GLN A 130 -9.40 -2.90 -15.29
C GLN A 130 -10.67 -3.68 -15.61
N ALA A 131 -11.05 -4.65 -14.78
CA ALA A 131 -12.28 -5.42 -14.97
C ALA A 131 -13.53 -4.54 -14.87
N THR A 132 -13.61 -3.66 -13.89
CA THR A 132 -14.72 -2.71 -13.76
C THR A 132 -14.79 -1.74 -14.93
N ALA A 133 -13.65 -1.18 -15.34
CA ALA A 133 -13.60 -0.24 -16.46
C ALA A 133 -14.02 -0.91 -17.79
N ALA A 134 -13.59 -2.13 -18.02
CA ALA A 134 -13.99 -2.87 -19.22
C ALA A 134 -15.47 -3.26 -19.20
N THR A 135 -15.97 -3.73 -18.07
CA THR A 135 -17.35 -4.22 -17.94
C THR A 135 -18.36 -3.09 -17.87
N ASP A 136 -18.12 -2.08 -17.05
CA ASP A 136 -19.10 -1.04 -16.75
C ASP A 136 -19.00 0.17 -17.71
N PHE A 137 -17.80 0.44 -18.22
CA PHE A 137 -17.55 1.62 -19.07
C PHE A 137 -17.05 1.27 -20.49
N GLY A 138 -16.92 0.00 -20.82
CA GLY A 138 -16.50 -0.44 -22.15
C GLY A 138 -15.08 -0.05 -22.55
N VAL A 139 -14.19 0.15 -21.58
CA VAL A 139 -12.79 0.52 -21.83
C VAL A 139 -12.01 -0.66 -22.40
N THR A 140 -11.25 -0.41 -23.47
CA THR A 140 -10.31 -1.36 -24.07
C THR A 140 -8.89 -0.94 -23.71
N PHE A 141 -8.14 -1.83 -23.08
CA PHE A 141 -6.77 -1.57 -22.65
C PHE A 141 -5.75 -2.06 -23.68
N SER A 142 -4.71 -1.25 -23.91
CA SER A 142 -3.58 -1.61 -24.78
C SER A 142 -2.66 -2.67 -24.15
N ALA A 143 -2.65 -2.76 -22.82
CA ALA A 143 -1.90 -3.76 -22.06
C ALA A 143 -2.78 -4.34 -20.94
N SER A 144 -2.79 -5.66 -20.82
CA SER A 144 -3.66 -6.37 -19.85
C SER A 144 -3.07 -6.46 -18.44
N ASN A 145 -1.76 -6.37 -18.29
CA ASN A 145 -1.09 -6.43 -16.99
C ASN A 145 0.19 -5.59 -16.96
N TRP A 146 0.63 -5.28 -15.75
CA TRP A 146 1.83 -4.48 -15.53
C TRP A 146 3.14 -5.24 -15.72
N GLU A 147 3.12 -6.56 -15.65
CA GLU A 147 4.31 -7.41 -15.78
C GLU A 147 4.87 -7.41 -17.20
N GLY A 148 3.99 -7.40 -18.19
CA GLY A 148 4.36 -7.33 -19.61
C GLY A 148 4.62 -5.92 -20.12
N HIS A 149 4.36 -4.89 -19.32
CA HIS A 149 4.53 -3.49 -19.70
C HIS A 149 5.97 -3.03 -19.39
N GLN A 150 6.67 -2.60 -20.42
CA GLN A 150 8.02 -2.03 -20.31
C GLN A 150 8.03 -0.51 -20.37
#